data_25e68c21f688d88af2d7cb10b346ad59
#
_entry.id   25e68c21f688d88af2d7cb10b346ad59
#
_cell.length_a   1.000
_cell.length_b   1.000
_cell.length_c   1.000
_cell.angle_alpha   90.00
_cell.angle_beta   90.00
_cell.angle_gamma   90.00
#
_symmetry.space_group_name_H-M   'P 1'
#
loop_
_entity.id
_entity.type
_entity.pdbx_description
1 polymer ?
#
loop_
_entity_poly.entity_id
_entity_poly.type
_entity_poly.pdbx_seq_one_letter_code
_entity_poly.pdbx_strand_id
1 'polypeptide(L)'
;MYIGKDAGNHQWQSFKGKLPEFFTYRKILTLNERNRVNSYLAVKYAITMPYTEYLSSKNKKIWKQEDYLDYPARVTGIARDGYSGLYQKQATSSSEQKRLVIAAKKLAIDNKSNEAQFPD
;
A
#
# COMPACT_ATOMS: atom_id res chain seq x y z
N MET A 1 25.25 3.42 -0.40
CA MET A 1 23.99 3.83 0.27
C MET A 1 23.63 2.74 1.27
N TYR A 2 23.45 3.08 2.53
CA TYR A 2 23.01 2.13 3.58
C TYR A 2 21.53 2.34 3.84
N ILE A 3 20.75 1.26 3.91
CA ILE A 3 19.34 1.28 4.29
C ILE A 3 19.22 0.52 5.59
N GLY A 4 18.67 1.16 6.63
CA GLY A 4 18.42 0.52 7.92
C GLY A 4 19.63 0.33 8.83
N LYS A 5 20.77 0.95 8.49
CA LYS A 5 21.96 0.96 9.32
C LYS A 5 22.56 2.37 9.34
N ASP A 6 22.96 2.83 10.52
CA ASP A 6 23.74 4.07 10.63
C ASP A 6 25.16 3.90 10.05
N ALA A 7 25.65 4.94 9.40
CA ALA A 7 27.02 4.99 8.85
C ALA A 7 28.10 5.05 9.93
N GLY A 8 27.73 5.37 11.17
CA GLY A 8 28.63 5.58 12.30
C GLY A 8 29.07 4.34 13.09
N ASN A 9 28.88 3.14 12.56
CA ASN A 9 29.27 1.87 13.20
C ASN A 9 28.64 1.56 14.58
N HIS A 10 27.53 2.18 14.91
CA HIS A 10 26.79 1.89 16.14
C HIS A 10 25.87 0.68 15.92
N GLN A 11 26.21 -0.49 16.47
CA GLN A 11 25.47 -1.76 16.30
C GLN A 11 24.02 -1.73 16.79
N TRP A 12 23.67 -0.77 17.64
CA TRP A 12 22.33 -0.59 18.25
C TRP A 12 21.38 0.28 17.44
N GLN A 13 21.87 0.97 16.41
CA GLN A 13 21.09 1.85 15.55
C GLN A 13 20.67 1.18 14.22
N SER A 14 20.66 -0.15 14.20
CA SER A 14 20.20 -0.90 13.04
C SER A 14 18.68 -1.03 13.02
N PHE A 15 18.07 -0.84 11.85
CA PHE A 15 16.66 -1.10 11.66
C PHE A 15 16.37 -2.59 11.89
N LYS A 16 15.46 -2.88 12.84
CA LYS A 16 14.96 -4.22 13.10
C LYS A 16 13.51 -4.30 12.59
N GLY A 17 13.29 -4.94 11.46
CA GLY A 17 11.96 -5.04 10.88
C GLY A 17 11.98 -5.62 9.46
N LYS A 18 10.82 -5.61 8.82
CA LYS A 18 10.66 -6.01 7.42
C LYS A 18 10.54 -4.74 6.57
N LEU A 19 11.28 -4.68 5.47
CA LEU A 19 11.18 -3.63 4.46
C LEU A 19 10.57 -4.24 3.19
N PRO A 20 9.26 -4.26 3.06
CA PRO A 20 8.60 -4.98 1.97
C PRO A 20 8.80 -4.33 0.60
N GLU A 21 9.04 -3.02 0.57
CA GLU A 21 9.22 -2.28 -0.66
C GLU A 21 10.02 -1.00 -0.43
N PHE A 22 10.77 -0.58 -1.46
CA PHE A 22 11.63 0.59 -1.42
C PHE A 22 11.66 1.29 -2.77
N PHE A 23 11.50 2.61 -2.79
CA PHE A 23 11.54 3.43 -3.99
C PHE A 23 12.57 4.55 -3.89
N THR A 24 13.23 4.84 -5.01
CA THR A 24 14.05 6.04 -5.17
C THR A 24 13.61 6.80 -6.41
N TYR A 25 13.67 8.11 -6.33
CA TYR A 25 13.34 8.99 -7.44
C TYR A 25 14.51 9.93 -7.71
N ARG A 26 14.78 10.20 -8.99
CA ARG A 26 15.85 11.13 -9.42
C ARG A 26 15.41 12.61 -9.33
N LYS A 27 14.22 12.89 -8.87
CA LYS A 27 13.64 14.22 -8.73
C LYS A 27 12.90 14.35 -7.40
N ILE A 28 12.69 15.59 -6.98
CA ILE A 28 11.76 15.89 -5.90
C ILE A 28 10.34 15.68 -6.43
N LEU A 29 9.58 14.82 -5.77
CA LEU A 29 8.18 14.58 -6.10
C LEU A 29 7.32 15.75 -5.63
N THR A 30 6.38 16.18 -6.47
CA THR A 30 5.30 17.08 -6.07
C THR A 30 4.42 16.43 -4.99
N LEU A 31 3.61 17.23 -4.31
CA LEU A 31 2.68 16.72 -3.31
C LEU A 31 1.74 15.66 -3.90
N ASN A 32 1.22 15.91 -5.09
CA ASN A 32 0.32 14.99 -5.78
C ASN A 32 1.03 13.67 -6.14
N GLU A 33 2.25 13.73 -6.65
CA GLU A 33 3.04 12.51 -6.95
C GLU A 33 3.33 11.70 -5.69
N ARG A 34 3.66 12.37 -4.58
CA ARG A 34 3.84 11.70 -3.27
C ARG A 34 2.54 11.05 -2.80
N ASN A 35 1.40 11.74 -2.92
CA ASN A 35 0.11 11.18 -2.52
C ASN A 35 -0.24 9.93 -3.33
N ARG A 36 0.06 9.88 -4.63
CA ARG A 36 -0.14 8.68 -5.46
C ARG A 36 0.73 7.51 -5.00
N VAL A 37 2.02 7.76 -4.73
CA VAL A 37 2.93 6.72 -4.21
C VAL A 37 2.47 6.22 -2.84
N ASN A 38 2.12 7.14 -1.95
CA ASN A 38 1.61 6.79 -0.62
C ASN A 38 0.30 6.01 -0.70
N SER A 39 -0.61 6.38 -1.62
CA SER A 39 -1.87 5.66 -1.84
C SER A 39 -1.64 4.23 -2.31
N TYR A 40 -0.72 4.04 -3.26
CA TYR A 40 -0.30 2.71 -3.70
C TYR A 40 0.18 1.84 -2.52
N LEU A 41 1.10 2.35 -1.71
CA LEU A 41 1.63 1.64 -0.55
C LEU A 41 0.55 1.38 0.50
N ALA A 42 -0.29 2.38 0.76
CA ALA A 42 -1.35 2.28 1.76
C ALA A 42 -2.39 1.20 1.40
N VAL A 43 -2.85 1.18 0.15
CA VAL A 43 -3.80 0.15 -0.33
C VAL A 43 -3.16 -1.23 -0.34
N LYS A 44 -1.92 -1.33 -0.80
CA LYS A 44 -1.19 -2.59 -0.93
C LYS A 44 -0.91 -3.25 0.43
N TYR A 45 -0.57 -2.46 1.42
CA TYR A 45 -0.14 -2.95 2.75
C TYR A 45 -1.14 -2.64 3.87
N ALA A 46 -2.35 -2.17 3.54
CA ALA A 46 -3.37 -1.77 4.51
C ALA A 46 -2.84 -0.77 5.56
N ILE A 47 -2.07 0.23 5.11
CA ILE A 47 -1.52 1.29 5.95
C ILE A 47 -2.50 2.45 5.99
N THR A 48 -2.82 2.95 7.17
CA THR A 48 -3.67 4.12 7.33
C THR A 48 -2.91 5.39 6.89
N MET A 49 -3.52 6.14 5.98
CA MET A 49 -3.08 7.50 5.62
C MET A 49 -4.02 8.52 6.29
N PRO A 50 -3.58 9.21 7.36
CA PRO A 50 -4.44 10.17 8.02
C PRO A 50 -4.67 11.40 7.13
N TYR A 51 -5.92 11.89 7.13
CA TYR A 51 -6.32 13.17 6.50
C TYR A 51 -5.99 13.30 5.00
N THR A 52 -5.93 12.21 4.27
CA THR A 52 -5.49 12.23 2.88
C THR A 52 -6.46 11.46 1.99
N GLU A 53 -6.66 11.95 0.78
CA GLU A 53 -7.35 11.20 -0.26
C GLU A 53 -6.43 10.12 -0.83
N TYR A 54 -6.99 8.94 -1.05
CA TYR A 54 -6.31 7.87 -1.76
C TYR A 54 -6.50 8.06 -3.26
N LEU A 55 -5.41 8.10 -3.99
CA LEU A 55 -5.38 8.39 -5.41
C LEU A 55 -4.87 7.21 -6.23
N SER A 56 -5.48 6.96 -7.40
CA SER A 56 -4.90 6.08 -8.41
C SER A 56 -3.68 6.71 -9.07
N SER A 57 -2.92 5.94 -9.84
CA SER A 57 -1.80 6.45 -10.65
C SER A 57 -2.24 7.52 -11.66
N LYS A 58 -3.49 7.48 -12.11
CA LYS A 58 -4.11 8.48 -13.00
C LYS A 58 -4.75 9.66 -12.25
N ASN A 59 -4.43 9.84 -10.96
CA ASN A 59 -4.95 10.91 -10.12
C ASN A 59 -6.47 10.88 -9.88
N LYS A 60 -7.09 9.73 -10.09
CA LYS A 60 -8.49 9.53 -9.76
C LYS A 60 -8.62 9.22 -8.28
N LYS A 61 -9.53 9.89 -7.59
CA LYS A 61 -9.88 9.58 -6.20
C LYS A 61 -10.45 8.17 -6.09
N ILE A 62 -9.84 7.35 -5.25
CA ILE A 62 -10.28 5.98 -4.94
C ILE A 62 -11.08 5.96 -3.66
N TRP A 63 -10.63 6.70 -2.66
CA TRP A 63 -11.22 6.74 -1.33
C TRP A 63 -10.83 8.01 -0.60
N LYS A 64 -11.70 8.49 0.30
CA LYS A 64 -11.47 9.66 1.13
C LYS A 64 -11.96 9.38 2.55
N GLN A 65 -11.13 9.63 3.55
CA GLN A 65 -11.45 9.36 4.95
C GLN A 65 -12.71 10.09 5.45
N GLU A 66 -12.89 11.34 5.03
CA GLU A 66 -14.02 12.16 5.43
C GLU A 66 -15.39 11.59 5.01
N ASP A 67 -15.41 10.80 3.92
CA ASP A 67 -16.63 10.19 3.40
C ASP A 67 -16.98 8.88 4.16
N TYR A 68 -16.05 8.36 5.00
CA TYR A 68 -16.16 7.06 5.66
C TYR A 68 -15.62 7.10 7.10
N LEU A 69 -16.17 7.98 7.93
CA LEU A 69 -15.69 8.21 9.30
C LEU A 69 -15.74 6.97 10.20
N ASP A 70 -16.68 6.04 9.93
CA ASP A 70 -16.80 4.78 10.67
C ASP A 70 -15.70 3.76 10.29
N TYR A 71 -14.99 3.98 9.16
CA TYR A 71 -13.99 3.06 8.62
C TYR A 71 -12.70 3.79 8.21
N PRO A 72 -12.08 4.56 9.11
CA PRO A 72 -11.02 5.51 8.72
C PRO A 72 -9.65 4.87 8.55
N ALA A 73 -9.48 3.60 8.89
CA ALA A 73 -8.17 2.99 9.05
C ALA A 73 -7.97 1.76 8.16
N ARG A 74 -6.71 1.51 7.79
CA ARG A 74 -6.25 0.27 7.13
C ARG A 74 -7.03 -0.09 5.87
N VAL A 75 -7.32 0.92 5.07
CA VAL A 75 -8.03 0.77 3.80
C VAL A 75 -7.22 -0.13 2.86
N THR A 76 -7.85 -1.16 2.36
CA THR A 76 -7.28 -2.05 1.36
C THR A 76 -8.39 -2.63 0.48
N GLY A 77 -8.02 -3.27 -0.62
CA GLY A 77 -9.01 -3.83 -1.51
C GLY A 77 -8.41 -4.63 -2.65
N ILE A 78 -9.29 -5.10 -3.51
CA ILE A 78 -8.93 -5.74 -4.77
C ILE A 78 -8.85 -4.65 -5.84
N ALA A 79 -7.71 -4.55 -6.54
CA ALA A 79 -7.50 -3.50 -7.52
C ALA A 79 -6.48 -3.89 -8.59
N ARG A 80 -6.66 -3.32 -9.77
CA ARG A 80 -5.63 -3.23 -10.79
C ARG A 80 -5.40 -1.76 -11.13
N ASP A 81 -4.15 -1.34 -11.11
CA ASP A 81 -3.70 -0.03 -11.56
C ASP A 81 -2.38 -0.21 -12.33
N GLY A 82 -2.48 -0.38 -13.64
CA GLY A 82 -1.38 -0.77 -14.50
C GLY A 82 -0.21 0.21 -14.49
N TYR A 83 -0.46 1.51 -14.33
CA TYR A 83 0.60 2.53 -14.29
C TYR A 83 1.41 2.50 -13.00
N SER A 84 0.81 2.09 -11.87
CA SER A 84 1.53 1.88 -10.61
C SER A 84 2.09 0.48 -10.47
N GLY A 85 1.74 -0.43 -11.39
CA GLY A 85 2.06 -1.85 -11.27
C GLY A 85 1.27 -2.58 -10.18
N LEU A 86 0.21 -1.96 -9.63
CA LEU A 86 -0.66 -2.62 -8.66
C LEU A 86 -1.54 -3.64 -9.36
N TYR A 87 -1.41 -4.91 -8.96
CA TYR A 87 -2.30 -5.99 -9.38
C TYR A 87 -2.65 -6.85 -8.18
N GLN A 88 -3.58 -6.35 -7.38
CA GLN A 88 -3.98 -6.92 -6.11
C GLN A 88 -5.27 -7.71 -6.27
N LYS A 89 -5.15 -9.01 -6.37
CA LYS A 89 -6.26 -9.96 -6.57
C LYS A 89 -6.85 -10.44 -5.25
N GLN A 90 -6.12 -10.28 -4.18
CA GLN A 90 -6.56 -10.54 -2.81
C GLN A 90 -5.85 -9.61 -1.84
N ALA A 91 -6.51 -9.31 -0.73
CA ALA A 91 -6.01 -8.38 0.27
C ALA A 91 -6.45 -8.80 1.68
N THR A 92 -5.67 -8.40 2.66
CA THR A 92 -5.99 -8.58 4.07
C THR A 92 -5.79 -7.28 4.81
N SER A 93 -6.77 -6.91 5.60
CA SER A 93 -6.66 -5.85 6.59
C SER A 93 -6.93 -6.44 7.97
N SER A 94 -6.11 -6.14 8.95
CA SER A 94 -6.25 -6.68 10.30
C SER A 94 -6.07 -5.60 11.36
N SER A 95 -6.85 -5.70 12.41
CA SER A 95 -6.68 -4.99 13.68
C SER A 95 -6.45 -6.02 14.79
N GLU A 96 -6.29 -5.57 16.02
CA GLU A 96 -6.11 -6.45 17.19
C GLU A 96 -7.27 -7.44 17.35
N GLN A 97 -8.49 -7.03 17.00
CA GLN A 97 -9.71 -7.80 17.25
C GLN A 97 -10.37 -8.35 15.98
N LYS A 98 -10.06 -7.82 14.80
CA LYS A 98 -10.78 -8.13 13.57
C LYS A 98 -9.83 -8.32 12.40
N ARG A 99 -10.21 -9.23 11.50
CA ARG A 99 -9.52 -9.44 10.24
C ARG A 99 -10.53 -9.43 9.09
N LEU A 100 -10.27 -8.62 8.08
CA LEU A 100 -10.94 -8.66 6.79
C LEU A 100 -10.03 -9.39 5.80
N VAL A 101 -10.55 -10.39 5.13
CA VAL A 101 -9.89 -11.04 3.99
C VAL A 101 -10.81 -10.95 2.79
N ILE A 102 -10.30 -10.46 1.69
CA ILE A 102 -11.07 -10.27 0.45
C ILE A 102 -10.25 -10.87 -0.70
N ALA A 103 -10.91 -11.58 -1.60
CA ALA A 103 -10.29 -12.15 -2.78
C ALA A 103 -11.22 -12.12 -3.99
N ALA A 104 -10.66 -11.88 -5.17
CA ALA A 104 -11.34 -12.15 -6.42
C ALA A 104 -11.28 -13.65 -6.70
N LYS A 105 -12.40 -14.24 -7.14
CA LYS A 105 -12.57 -15.69 -7.27
C LYS A 105 -12.31 -16.40 -5.93
N LYS A 106 -11.28 -17.23 -5.87
CA LYS A 106 -10.91 -18.05 -4.74
C LYS A 106 -9.69 -17.47 -4.03
N LEU A 107 -9.70 -17.52 -2.70
CA LEU A 107 -8.53 -17.16 -1.92
C LEU A 107 -7.38 -18.14 -2.21
N ALA A 108 -6.21 -17.62 -2.48
CA ALA A 108 -5.00 -18.37 -2.73
C ALA A 108 -3.93 -18.10 -1.65
N ILE A 109 -2.85 -18.87 -1.69
CA ILE A 109 -1.73 -18.73 -0.75
C ILE A 109 -1.12 -17.31 -0.79
N ASP A 110 -1.03 -16.75 -2.00
CA ASP A 110 -0.55 -15.40 -2.22
C ASP A 110 -1.27 -14.72 -3.41
N ASN A 111 -0.97 -13.48 -3.64
CA ASN A 111 -1.57 -12.71 -4.72
C ASN A 111 -1.17 -13.23 -6.13
N LYS A 112 0.03 -13.81 -6.26
CA LYS A 112 0.53 -14.36 -7.52
C LYS A 112 -0.23 -15.64 -7.92
N SER A 113 -0.48 -16.50 -6.94
CA SER A 113 -1.17 -17.79 -7.13
C SER A 113 -2.68 -17.65 -7.30
N ASN A 114 -3.26 -16.45 -7.05
CA ASN A 114 -4.67 -16.20 -7.29
C ASN A 114 -4.93 -16.11 -8.81
N GLU A 115 -5.82 -16.95 -9.32
CA GLU A 115 -6.14 -17.10 -10.76
C GLU A 115 -7.08 -16.02 -11.32
N ALA A 116 -7.51 -15.07 -10.50
CA ALA A 116 -8.36 -14.00 -10.97
C ALA A 116 -7.67 -13.16 -12.05
N GLN A 117 -8.44 -12.74 -13.03
CA GLN A 117 -8.02 -11.82 -14.08
C GLN A 117 -8.90 -10.58 -14.02
N PHE A 118 -8.29 -9.40 -14.10
CA PHE A 118 -8.99 -8.14 -14.22
C PHE A 118 -8.77 -7.57 -15.61
N PRO A 119 -9.81 -7.08 -16.27
CA PRO A 119 -9.65 -6.36 -17.52
C PRO A 119 -8.75 -5.12 -17.34
N ASP A 120 -8.14 -4.70 -18.42
CA ASP A 120 -7.39 -3.44 -18.46
C ASP A 120 -8.30 -2.22 -18.39
#